data_c91181e271e48e36b2049968f6bd32dd
#
_entry.id   c91181e271e48e36b2049968f6bd32dd
#
_cell.length_a   1.000
_cell.length_b   1.000
_cell.length_c   1.000
_cell.angle_alpha   90.00
_cell.angle_beta   90.00
_cell.angle_gamma   90.00
#
_symmetry.space_group_name_H-M   'P 1'
#
loop_
_entity.id
_entity.type
_entity.pdbx_description
1 polymer ?
#
loop_
_entity_poly.entity_id
_entity_poly.type
_entity_poly.pdbx_seq_one_letter_code
_entity_poly.pdbx_strand_id
1 'polypeptide(L)'
;RSSAASDVYKRQVDIYLAYMSDLAIRVEFFGDEIDRIVEFNPVTGAKQNVVKHVAIFPASHYIVSAEKKAAALEKIRAECDAQVKQFTSEGKLIEAQRIQQRTNYDIEMLTEVGMCKGIENYSAVLSGRAPGSMPTTLLDYFPEDFLLFVDESHVTLPQVRAMYGGDYARKKTLVEYGFRLPSAFDNRPLKFEEVESKLNQMIFVSATPGEYERQNSTQVAQQVIRPTGLLDPLISVRPVEGQVTDLLGEINARTAKNERVLVTTLTKKMAEDLTDFLTEQGVKVKYMHHEVDTFERMEIIKDLRLGSIDVVVGINLLREGLDLPEVSLVAILDADKEGFLRSETSLIQTIGRAARNADGLVVLYADTVTPSMRRAMDETERRRQIQDDYNKAHGIIPQTIRKDVREIIEISKKDEESARRRGKRKLSERERDEEIRKLEKQMQEASRMLEFEYAAVLRDRIIELRGGK
;
A
#
# COMPACT_ATOMS: atom_id res chain seq x y z
N ARG A 1 -30.37 38.24 -2.16
CA ARG A 1 -31.73 38.72 -2.39
C ARG A 1 -31.74 39.53 -3.66
N SER A 2 -32.48 39.08 -4.67
CA SER A 2 -32.73 39.79 -5.92
C SER A 2 -33.60 40.99 -5.59
N SER A 3 -33.13 42.18 -5.84
CA SER A 3 -33.88 43.42 -5.60
C SER A 3 -34.24 44.21 -6.87
N ALA A 4 -33.93 43.67 -8.03
CA ALA A 4 -34.21 44.34 -9.28
C ALA A 4 -34.78 43.36 -10.34
N ALA A 5 -35.65 43.89 -11.23
CA ALA A 5 -36.24 43.10 -12.30
C ALA A 5 -35.21 42.46 -13.25
N SER A 6 -33.99 42.98 -13.31
CA SER A 6 -32.87 42.38 -14.05
C SER A 6 -32.36 41.04 -13.47
N ASP A 7 -32.57 40.81 -12.17
CA ASP A 7 -32.11 39.60 -11.50
C ASP A 7 -33.05 38.40 -11.71
N VAL A 8 -34.28 38.67 -12.13
CA VAL A 8 -35.26 37.62 -12.43
C VAL A 8 -34.84 36.80 -13.66
N TYR A 9 -34.07 37.37 -14.55
CA TYR A 9 -33.61 36.74 -15.81
C TYR A 9 -32.21 36.17 -15.75
N LYS A 10 -31.43 36.46 -14.69
CA LYS A 10 -30.10 35.89 -14.47
C LYS A 10 -30.15 34.88 -13.32
N ARG A 11 -30.29 33.63 -13.68
CA ARG A 11 -30.11 32.52 -12.74
C ARG A 11 -28.67 32.01 -12.87
N GLN A 12 -28.07 31.65 -11.77
CA GLN A 12 -26.78 30.98 -11.78
C GLN A 12 -26.83 29.70 -10.95
N VAL A 13 -26.09 28.70 -11.39
CA VAL A 13 -25.86 27.46 -10.66
C VAL A 13 -24.38 27.30 -10.44
N ASP A 14 -23.96 27.25 -9.17
CA ASP A 14 -22.58 27.01 -8.81
C ASP A 14 -22.39 25.52 -8.51
N ILE A 15 -21.44 24.89 -9.18
CA ILE A 15 -21.15 23.46 -9.09
C ILE A 15 -19.75 23.31 -8.50
N TYR A 16 -19.70 22.72 -7.32
CA TYR A 16 -18.45 22.43 -6.61
C TYR A 16 -17.99 21.03 -6.98
N LEU A 17 -16.83 20.94 -7.63
CA LEU A 17 -16.28 19.68 -8.11
C LEU A 17 -15.68 18.90 -6.95
N ALA A 18 -16.08 17.64 -6.79
CA ALA A 18 -15.60 16.80 -5.67
C ALA A 18 -14.09 16.50 -5.72
N TYR A 19 -13.47 16.61 -6.87
CA TYR A 19 -12.06 16.33 -7.15
C TYR A 19 -11.17 17.57 -7.23
N MET A 20 -11.76 18.79 -7.03
CA MET A 20 -11.02 20.05 -7.00
C MET A 20 -11.48 20.90 -5.82
N SER A 21 -10.53 21.43 -5.05
CA SER A 21 -10.80 22.28 -3.88
C SER A 21 -10.72 23.77 -4.19
N ASP A 22 -10.00 24.14 -5.24
CA ASP A 22 -9.64 25.50 -5.63
C ASP A 22 -10.36 26.01 -6.88
N LEU A 23 -11.19 25.15 -7.47
CA LEU A 23 -11.96 25.44 -8.68
C LEU A 23 -13.42 24.99 -8.52
N ALA A 24 -14.34 25.89 -8.89
CA ALA A 24 -15.76 25.60 -9.04
C ALA A 24 -16.27 26.15 -10.37
N ILE A 25 -17.38 25.61 -10.82
CA ILE A 25 -18.00 25.95 -12.10
C ILE A 25 -19.27 26.74 -11.83
N ARG A 26 -19.42 27.89 -12.48
CA ARG A 26 -20.63 28.70 -12.48
C ARG A 26 -21.28 28.65 -13.86
N VAL A 27 -22.50 28.17 -13.92
CA VAL A 27 -23.33 28.22 -15.11
C VAL A 27 -24.28 29.40 -14.96
N GLU A 28 -24.13 30.41 -15.78
CA GLU A 28 -24.99 31.60 -15.83
C GLU A 28 -26.04 31.41 -16.91
N PHE A 29 -27.31 31.65 -16.57
CA PHE A 29 -28.46 31.49 -17.46
C PHE A 29 -29.07 32.84 -17.82
N PHE A 30 -29.49 32.98 -19.05
CA PHE A 30 -30.39 34.03 -19.48
C PHE A 30 -31.73 33.40 -19.92
N GLY A 31 -32.76 33.59 -19.10
CA GLY A 31 -33.97 32.77 -19.23
C GLY A 31 -33.70 31.29 -19.02
N ASP A 32 -34.00 30.47 -19.98
CA ASP A 32 -33.80 29.00 -19.95
C ASP A 32 -32.57 28.57 -20.79
N GLU A 33 -31.81 29.52 -21.31
CA GLU A 33 -30.60 29.27 -22.09
C GLU A 33 -29.33 29.53 -21.26
N ILE A 34 -28.28 28.75 -21.51
CA ILE A 34 -26.96 28.97 -20.88
C ILE A 34 -26.31 30.18 -21.59
N ASP A 35 -26.13 31.27 -20.84
CA ASP A 35 -25.40 32.46 -21.33
C ASP A 35 -23.89 32.19 -21.38
N ARG A 36 -23.33 31.65 -20.27
CA ARG A 36 -21.92 31.31 -20.20
C ARG A 36 -21.60 30.34 -19.04
N ILE A 37 -20.48 29.68 -19.19
CA ILE A 37 -19.90 28.80 -18.15
C ILE A 37 -18.58 29.43 -17.71
N VAL A 38 -18.41 29.62 -16.40
CA VAL A 38 -17.26 30.32 -15.82
C VAL A 38 -16.60 29.46 -14.75
N GLU A 39 -15.30 29.31 -14.85
CA GLU A 39 -14.47 28.75 -13.79
C GLU A 39 -14.15 29.84 -12.76
N PHE A 40 -14.35 29.55 -11.49
CA PHE A 40 -14.09 30.53 -10.43
C PHE A 40 -13.49 29.85 -9.19
N ASN A 41 -12.75 30.63 -8.41
CA ASN A 41 -12.23 30.16 -7.14
C ASN A 41 -13.35 30.19 -6.07
N PRO A 42 -13.68 29.05 -5.42
CA PRO A 42 -14.80 28.96 -4.48
C PRO A 42 -14.60 29.76 -3.20
N VAL A 43 -13.34 30.08 -2.81
CA VAL A 43 -13.02 30.82 -1.60
C VAL A 43 -13.05 32.33 -1.83
N THR A 44 -12.46 32.79 -2.94
CA THR A 44 -12.34 34.22 -3.24
C THR A 44 -13.47 34.75 -4.12
N GLY A 45 -14.23 33.87 -4.78
CA GLY A 45 -15.21 34.22 -5.79
C GLY A 45 -14.61 34.77 -7.11
N ALA A 46 -13.28 34.79 -7.22
CA ALA A 46 -12.59 35.35 -8.39
C ALA A 46 -12.83 34.46 -9.62
N LYS A 47 -13.33 35.09 -10.71
CA LYS A 47 -13.49 34.43 -12.01
C LYS A 47 -12.11 34.18 -12.61
N GLN A 48 -11.89 32.96 -13.10
CA GLN A 48 -10.62 32.55 -13.72
C GLN A 48 -10.75 32.51 -15.25
N ASN A 49 -11.60 31.60 -15.74
CA ASN A 49 -11.76 31.38 -17.18
C ASN A 49 -13.24 31.34 -17.56
N VAL A 50 -13.54 31.68 -18.84
CA VAL A 50 -14.84 31.40 -19.48
C VAL A 50 -14.62 30.21 -20.39
N VAL A 51 -15.38 29.13 -20.16
CA VAL A 51 -15.27 27.89 -20.94
C VAL A 51 -16.55 27.64 -21.72
N LYS A 52 -16.39 26.99 -22.87
CA LYS A 52 -17.55 26.67 -23.73
C LYS A 52 -18.21 25.35 -23.34
N HIS A 53 -17.46 24.50 -22.65
CA HIS A 53 -17.88 23.15 -22.29
C HIS A 53 -17.14 22.74 -21.02
N VAL A 54 -17.82 22.02 -20.14
CA VAL A 54 -17.24 21.43 -18.94
C VAL A 54 -17.80 20.03 -18.74
N ALA A 55 -16.95 19.07 -18.36
CA ALA A 55 -17.35 17.75 -17.95
C ALA A 55 -17.44 17.69 -16.42
N ILE A 56 -18.59 17.26 -15.90
CA ILE A 56 -18.82 17.11 -14.47
C ILE A 56 -18.96 15.63 -14.18
N PHE A 57 -18.03 15.09 -13.39
CA PHE A 57 -18.03 13.68 -13.02
C PHE A 57 -18.70 13.47 -11.68
N PRO A 58 -19.35 12.30 -11.44
CA PRO A 58 -19.91 11.94 -10.16
C PRO A 58 -18.85 11.94 -9.03
N ALA A 59 -19.28 12.36 -7.84
CA ALA A 59 -18.44 12.38 -6.64
C ALA A 59 -18.18 10.99 -6.03
N SER A 60 -18.96 9.98 -6.43
CA SER A 60 -18.86 8.61 -5.91
C SER A 60 -19.05 7.58 -7.03
N HIS A 61 -18.57 6.36 -6.77
CA HIS A 61 -18.73 5.25 -7.69
C HIS A 61 -20.19 4.75 -7.73
N TYR A 62 -20.56 4.05 -8.81
CA TYR A 62 -21.87 3.39 -9.01
C TYR A 62 -23.05 4.33 -9.09
N ILE A 63 -22.85 5.61 -9.41
CA ILE A 63 -23.94 6.52 -9.74
C ILE A 63 -24.42 6.22 -11.16
N VAL A 64 -25.69 5.88 -11.29
CA VAL A 64 -26.35 5.54 -12.55
C VAL A 64 -27.63 6.35 -12.71
N SER A 65 -28.15 6.46 -13.94
CA SER A 65 -29.44 7.13 -14.20
C SER A 65 -30.59 6.47 -13.43
N ALA A 66 -31.66 7.23 -13.14
CA ALA A 66 -32.83 6.72 -12.42
C ALA A 66 -33.42 5.47 -13.07
N GLU A 67 -33.46 5.42 -14.39
CA GLU A 67 -33.97 4.28 -15.17
C GLU A 67 -33.09 3.03 -14.98
N LYS A 68 -31.76 3.19 -15.11
CA LYS A 68 -30.82 2.08 -14.87
C LYS A 68 -30.87 1.62 -13.44
N LYS A 69 -31.03 2.54 -12.47
CA LYS A 69 -31.18 2.20 -11.04
C LYS A 69 -32.44 1.37 -10.83
N ALA A 70 -33.59 1.79 -11.35
CA ALA A 70 -34.83 1.06 -11.20
C ALA A 70 -34.72 -0.37 -11.78
N ALA A 71 -34.17 -0.51 -12.99
CA ALA A 71 -33.96 -1.82 -13.61
C ALA A 71 -32.99 -2.70 -12.82
N ALA A 72 -31.94 -2.11 -12.20
CA ALA A 72 -31.01 -2.83 -11.35
C ALA A 72 -31.68 -3.33 -10.06
N LEU A 73 -32.49 -2.49 -9.40
CA LEU A 73 -33.20 -2.86 -8.18
C LEU A 73 -34.17 -4.03 -8.41
N GLU A 74 -34.88 -4.05 -9.53
CA GLU A 74 -35.73 -5.19 -9.91
C GLU A 74 -34.93 -6.50 -10.07
N LYS A 75 -33.76 -6.43 -10.72
CA LYS A 75 -32.87 -7.59 -10.86
C LYS A 75 -32.34 -8.08 -9.52
N ILE A 76 -31.91 -7.16 -8.64
CA ILE A 76 -31.42 -7.50 -7.30
C ILE A 76 -32.55 -8.18 -6.48
N ARG A 77 -33.77 -7.68 -6.57
CA ARG A 77 -34.93 -8.27 -5.90
C ARG A 77 -35.23 -9.68 -6.41
N ALA A 78 -35.28 -9.85 -7.73
CA ALA A 78 -35.51 -11.15 -8.36
C ALA A 78 -34.44 -12.19 -7.97
N GLU A 79 -33.18 -11.78 -7.93
CA GLU A 79 -32.05 -12.63 -7.50
C GLU A 79 -32.19 -13.00 -6.01
N CYS A 80 -32.57 -12.05 -5.16
CA CYS A 80 -32.81 -12.29 -3.74
C CYS A 80 -33.93 -13.32 -3.54
N ASP A 81 -35.07 -13.16 -4.24
CA ASP A 81 -36.19 -14.08 -4.14
C ASP A 81 -35.81 -15.49 -4.60
N ALA A 82 -35.04 -15.61 -5.65
CA ALA A 82 -34.53 -16.90 -6.12
C ALA A 82 -33.61 -17.55 -5.08
N GLN A 83 -32.69 -16.78 -4.49
CA GLN A 83 -31.76 -17.28 -3.49
C GLN A 83 -32.47 -17.67 -2.18
N VAL A 84 -33.48 -16.92 -1.74
CA VAL A 84 -34.31 -17.25 -0.59
C VAL A 84 -35.05 -18.56 -0.83
N LYS A 85 -35.66 -18.75 -2.01
CA LYS A 85 -36.32 -20.01 -2.38
C LYS A 85 -35.37 -21.20 -2.35
N GLN A 86 -34.18 -21.02 -2.89
CA GLN A 86 -33.12 -22.05 -2.88
C GLN A 86 -32.76 -22.44 -1.44
N PHE A 87 -32.36 -21.47 -0.60
CA PHE A 87 -32.01 -21.76 0.80
C PHE A 87 -33.15 -22.42 1.57
N THR A 88 -34.38 -21.96 1.36
CA THR A 88 -35.56 -22.57 2.01
C THR A 88 -35.72 -24.04 1.58
N SER A 89 -35.55 -24.35 0.29
CA SER A 89 -35.63 -25.72 -0.21
C SER A 89 -34.54 -26.63 0.31
N GLU A 90 -33.35 -26.04 0.63
CA GLU A 90 -32.21 -26.72 1.24
C GLU A 90 -32.33 -26.83 2.78
N GLY A 91 -33.37 -26.29 3.41
CA GLY A 91 -33.56 -26.24 4.87
C GLY A 91 -32.66 -25.21 5.58
N LYS A 92 -31.98 -24.31 4.85
CA LYS A 92 -31.11 -23.24 5.35
C LYS A 92 -31.91 -21.97 5.68
N LEU A 93 -32.77 -22.05 6.70
CA LEU A 93 -33.74 -20.99 7.04
C LEU A 93 -33.06 -19.72 7.55
N ILE A 94 -31.94 -19.85 8.27
CA ILE A 94 -31.18 -18.71 8.80
C ILE A 94 -30.52 -17.94 7.67
N GLU A 95 -29.94 -18.63 6.69
CA GLU A 95 -29.31 -18.05 5.50
C GLU A 95 -30.37 -17.34 4.63
N ALA A 96 -31.54 -17.97 4.47
CA ALA A 96 -32.67 -17.39 3.74
C ALA A 96 -33.15 -16.08 4.39
N GLN A 97 -33.35 -16.08 5.70
CA GLN A 97 -33.76 -14.88 6.44
C GLN A 97 -32.68 -13.78 6.36
N ARG A 98 -31.41 -14.14 6.54
CA ARG A 98 -30.28 -13.21 6.54
C ARG A 98 -30.15 -12.50 5.20
N ILE A 99 -30.14 -13.25 4.10
CA ILE A 99 -29.99 -12.65 2.77
C ILE A 99 -31.17 -11.76 2.43
N GLN A 100 -32.39 -12.18 2.79
CA GLN A 100 -33.61 -11.41 2.56
C GLN A 100 -33.58 -10.06 3.31
N GLN A 101 -33.30 -10.09 4.61
CA GLN A 101 -33.24 -8.89 5.44
C GLN A 101 -32.16 -7.93 4.93
N ARG A 102 -30.96 -8.46 4.65
CA ARG A 102 -29.83 -7.67 4.17
C ARG A 102 -30.15 -7.02 2.83
N THR A 103 -30.66 -7.78 1.87
CA THR A 103 -30.93 -7.27 0.52
C THR A 103 -32.08 -6.27 0.53
N ASN A 104 -33.13 -6.48 1.30
CA ASN A 104 -34.23 -5.53 1.44
C ASN A 104 -33.75 -4.19 2.02
N TYR A 105 -32.91 -4.22 3.05
CA TYR A 105 -32.28 -3.02 3.61
C TYR A 105 -31.41 -2.30 2.58
N ASP A 106 -30.58 -3.04 1.84
CA ASP A 106 -29.72 -2.45 0.80
C ASP A 106 -30.57 -1.82 -0.34
N ILE A 107 -31.68 -2.46 -0.74
CA ILE A 107 -32.63 -1.91 -1.74
C ILE A 107 -33.26 -0.61 -1.22
N GLU A 108 -33.71 -0.58 0.04
CA GLU A 108 -34.28 0.61 0.67
C GLU A 108 -33.25 1.76 0.65
N MET A 109 -32.03 1.51 1.11
CA MET A 109 -30.95 2.49 1.11
C MET A 109 -30.60 3.00 -0.30
N LEU A 110 -30.56 2.10 -1.29
CA LEU A 110 -30.32 2.49 -2.70
C LEU A 110 -31.48 3.33 -3.26
N THR A 111 -32.71 3.07 -2.82
CA THR A 111 -33.88 3.83 -3.26
C THR A 111 -33.90 5.23 -2.67
N GLU A 112 -33.79 5.33 -1.35
CA GLU A 112 -33.97 6.58 -0.59
C GLU A 112 -32.72 7.48 -0.62
N VAL A 113 -31.53 6.87 -0.43
CA VAL A 113 -30.26 7.61 -0.27
C VAL A 113 -29.42 7.54 -1.54
N GLY A 114 -29.65 6.55 -2.40
CA GLY A 114 -28.84 6.31 -3.60
C GLY A 114 -27.54 5.54 -3.34
N MET A 115 -27.27 5.14 -2.10
CA MET A 115 -26.07 4.40 -1.68
C MET A 115 -26.43 3.39 -0.60
N CYS A 116 -25.70 2.26 -0.55
CA CYS A 116 -25.71 1.33 0.59
C CYS A 116 -24.28 0.88 0.94
N LYS A 117 -24.07 0.40 2.16
CA LYS A 117 -22.79 -0.18 2.57
C LYS A 117 -22.57 -1.50 1.83
N GLY A 118 -21.51 -1.58 1.03
CA GLY A 118 -21.23 -2.75 0.21
C GLY A 118 -21.87 -2.69 -1.18
N ILE A 119 -22.18 -1.48 -1.66
CA ILE A 119 -22.73 -1.22 -3.02
C ILE A 119 -21.93 -1.89 -4.13
N GLU A 120 -20.63 -2.06 -3.92
CA GLU A 120 -19.71 -2.74 -4.85
C GLU A 120 -20.14 -4.18 -5.16
N ASN A 121 -20.84 -4.85 -4.25
CA ASN A 121 -21.35 -6.22 -4.48
C ASN A 121 -22.47 -6.27 -5.54
N TYR A 122 -23.08 -5.14 -5.84
CA TYR A 122 -24.11 -4.97 -6.88
C TYR A 122 -23.53 -4.32 -8.16
N SER A 123 -22.20 -4.16 -8.25
CA SER A 123 -21.54 -3.41 -9.33
C SER A 123 -21.88 -3.90 -10.73
N ALA A 124 -21.94 -5.21 -10.94
CA ALA A 124 -22.29 -5.78 -12.23
C ALA A 124 -23.74 -5.47 -12.63
N VAL A 125 -24.65 -5.57 -11.69
CA VAL A 125 -26.09 -5.31 -11.92
C VAL A 125 -26.33 -3.81 -12.16
N LEU A 126 -25.71 -2.94 -11.35
CA LEU A 126 -25.81 -1.48 -11.49
C LEU A 126 -25.21 -0.97 -12.80
N SER A 127 -24.06 -1.53 -13.24
CA SER A 127 -23.43 -1.18 -14.49
C SER A 127 -24.06 -1.84 -15.71
N GLY A 128 -25.01 -2.77 -15.52
CA GLY A 128 -25.66 -3.52 -16.61
C GLY A 128 -24.76 -4.54 -17.29
N ARG A 129 -23.67 -4.96 -16.63
CA ARG A 129 -22.76 -5.99 -17.16
C ARG A 129 -23.42 -7.38 -17.13
N ALA A 130 -23.04 -8.21 -18.09
CA ALA A 130 -23.47 -9.61 -18.09
C ALA A 130 -22.81 -10.37 -16.94
N PRO A 131 -23.51 -11.35 -16.31
CA PRO A 131 -22.91 -12.22 -15.30
C PRO A 131 -21.62 -12.89 -15.80
N GLY A 132 -20.59 -12.92 -14.96
CA GLY A 132 -19.27 -13.50 -15.28
C GLY A 132 -18.39 -12.66 -16.19
N SER A 133 -18.88 -11.53 -16.71
CA SER A 133 -18.07 -10.64 -17.55
C SER A 133 -16.89 -10.03 -16.80
N MET A 134 -15.87 -9.62 -17.56
CA MET A 134 -14.69 -8.95 -17.02
C MET A 134 -15.07 -7.61 -16.38
N PRO A 135 -14.68 -7.34 -15.12
CA PRO A 135 -14.93 -6.05 -14.49
C PRO A 135 -14.04 -4.96 -15.08
N THR A 136 -14.53 -3.72 -15.03
CA THR A 136 -13.74 -2.54 -15.35
C THR A 136 -12.75 -2.25 -14.21
N THR A 137 -11.52 -1.94 -14.56
CA THR A 137 -10.42 -1.67 -13.63
C THR A 137 -9.73 -0.34 -13.97
N LEU A 138 -8.73 0.05 -13.17
CA LEU A 138 -7.91 1.22 -13.45
C LEU A 138 -7.22 1.16 -14.82
N LEU A 139 -6.87 -0.05 -15.30
CA LEU A 139 -6.24 -0.24 -16.60
C LEU A 139 -7.11 0.25 -17.78
N ASP A 140 -8.43 0.22 -17.62
CA ASP A 140 -9.38 0.65 -18.66
C ASP A 140 -9.43 2.17 -18.86
N TYR A 141 -8.77 2.96 -18.00
CA TYR A 141 -8.67 4.42 -18.15
C TYR A 141 -7.41 4.86 -18.90
N PHE A 142 -6.48 3.93 -19.17
CA PHE A 142 -5.29 4.23 -19.95
C PHE A 142 -5.55 4.08 -21.44
N PRO A 143 -4.79 4.79 -22.29
CA PRO A 143 -4.83 4.55 -23.74
C PRO A 143 -4.36 3.12 -24.07
N GLU A 144 -4.74 2.58 -25.23
CA GLU A 144 -4.44 1.20 -25.60
C GLU A 144 -2.93 0.88 -25.66
N ASP A 145 -2.11 1.88 -25.94
CA ASP A 145 -0.65 1.76 -26.12
C ASP A 145 0.17 2.17 -24.89
N PHE A 146 -0.42 2.12 -23.71
CA PHE A 146 0.31 2.45 -22.48
C PHE A 146 1.44 1.47 -22.20
N LEU A 147 2.49 1.97 -21.53
CA LEU A 147 3.61 1.18 -21.02
C LEU A 147 3.42 0.95 -19.51
N LEU A 148 3.42 -0.32 -19.12
CA LEU A 148 3.33 -0.73 -17.72
C LEU A 148 4.71 -1.06 -17.14
N PHE A 149 5.08 -0.39 -16.05
CA PHE A 149 6.21 -0.79 -15.21
C PHE A 149 5.69 -1.59 -14.03
N VAL A 150 6.21 -2.81 -13.89
CA VAL A 150 5.86 -3.69 -12.75
C VAL A 150 7.05 -3.71 -11.80
N ASP A 151 6.95 -2.87 -10.78
CA ASP A 151 8.00 -2.82 -9.73
C ASP A 151 7.89 -4.02 -8.80
N GLU A 152 9.06 -4.48 -8.30
CA GLU A 152 9.20 -5.72 -7.52
C GLU A 152 8.37 -6.87 -8.14
N SER A 153 8.54 -7.07 -9.44
CA SER A 153 7.69 -7.95 -10.25
C SER A 153 7.62 -9.38 -9.70
N HIS A 154 8.72 -9.88 -9.11
CA HIS A 154 8.80 -11.19 -8.48
C HIS A 154 7.82 -11.38 -7.30
N VAL A 155 7.30 -10.30 -6.72
CA VAL A 155 6.25 -10.31 -5.68
C VAL A 155 4.91 -9.88 -6.28
N THR A 156 4.90 -8.81 -7.07
CA THR A 156 3.69 -8.20 -7.63
C THR A 156 2.92 -9.18 -8.53
N LEU A 157 3.60 -9.86 -9.44
CA LEU A 157 2.93 -10.78 -10.36
C LEU A 157 2.29 -12.00 -9.67
N PRO A 158 2.96 -12.69 -8.72
CA PRO A 158 2.33 -13.72 -7.92
C PRO A 158 1.12 -13.22 -7.12
N GLN A 159 1.18 -12.00 -6.57
CA GLN A 159 0.04 -11.41 -5.87
C GLN A 159 -1.14 -11.16 -6.80
N VAL A 160 -0.92 -10.56 -7.97
CA VAL A 160 -1.96 -10.34 -8.99
C VAL A 160 -2.60 -11.67 -9.39
N ARG A 161 -1.79 -12.71 -9.59
CA ARG A 161 -2.28 -14.06 -9.93
C ARG A 161 -3.14 -14.67 -8.82
N ALA A 162 -2.79 -14.46 -7.56
CA ALA A 162 -3.50 -15.01 -6.41
C ALA A 162 -4.80 -14.25 -6.06
N MET A 163 -4.92 -12.98 -6.47
CA MET A 163 -6.03 -12.10 -6.07
C MET A 163 -7.40 -12.69 -6.40
N TYR A 164 -7.58 -13.19 -7.62
CA TYR A 164 -8.87 -13.77 -8.05
C TYR A 164 -9.27 -14.97 -7.19
N GLY A 165 -8.37 -15.91 -6.99
CA GLY A 165 -8.63 -17.12 -6.21
C GLY A 165 -8.97 -16.82 -4.75
N GLY A 166 -8.24 -15.91 -4.14
CA GLY A 166 -8.47 -15.47 -2.75
C GLY A 166 -9.83 -14.77 -2.58
N ASP A 167 -10.17 -13.85 -3.49
CA ASP A 167 -11.46 -13.16 -3.46
C ASP A 167 -12.63 -14.12 -3.71
N TYR A 168 -12.48 -15.02 -4.69
CA TYR A 168 -13.50 -16.03 -4.98
C TYR A 168 -13.77 -16.95 -3.78
N ALA A 169 -12.72 -17.47 -3.13
CA ALA A 169 -12.86 -18.33 -1.95
C ALA A 169 -13.59 -17.62 -0.81
N ARG A 170 -13.24 -16.36 -0.53
CA ARG A 170 -13.91 -15.54 0.47
C ARG A 170 -15.38 -15.30 0.12
N LYS A 171 -15.69 -14.92 -1.10
CA LYS A 171 -17.06 -14.65 -1.56
C LYS A 171 -17.92 -15.91 -1.58
N LYS A 172 -17.32 -17.05 -1.95
CA LYS A 172 -18.01 -18.33 -1.90
C LYS A 172 -18.60 -18.59 -0.52
N THR A 173 -17.79 -18.44 0.54
CA THR A 173 -18.27 -18.55 1.92
C THR A 173 -19.38 -17.54 2.22
N LEU A 174 -19.22 -16.27 1.81
CA LEU A 174 -20.24 -15.24 2.08
C LEU A 174 -21.58 -15.52 1.38
N VAL A 175 -21.57 -16.06 0.17
CA VAL A 175 -22.77 -16.43 -0.57
C VAL A 175 -23.40 -17.70 0.03
N GLU A 176 -22.61 -18.74 0.30
CA GLU A 176 -23.09 -20.00 0.89
C GLU A 176 -23.77 -19.84 2.24
N TYR A 177 -23.35 -18.84 3.03
CA TYR A 177 -23.94 -18.52 4.34
C TYR A 177 -24.93 -17.34 4.32
N GLY A 178 -25.40 -16.92 3.14
CA GLY A 178 -26.44 -15.90 3.00
C GLY A 178 -26.03 -14.47 3.39
N PHE A 179 -24.75 -14.14 3.33
CA PHE A 179 -24.26 -12.77 3.57
C PHE A 179 -24.20 -11.92 2.30
N ARG A 180 -24.18 -12.55 1.14
CA ARG A 180 -24.13 -11.88 -0.18
C ARG A 180 -24.96 -12.65 -1.19
N LEU A 181 -25.48 -11.93 -2.18
CA LEU A 181 -26.10 -12.52 -3.36
C LEU A 181 -25.02 -13.11 -4.30
N PRO A 182 -25.36 -14.08 -5.15
CA PRO A 182 -24.44 -14.65 -6.16
C PRO A 182 -23.81 -13.59 -7.07
N SER A 183 -24.54 -12.53 -7.45
CA SER A 183 -23.99 -11.41 -8.24
C SER A 183 -22.77 -10.73 -7.64
N ALA A 184 -22.51 -10.89 -6.34
CA ALA A 184 -21.31 -10.41 -5.68
C ALA A 184 -20.03 -11.05 -6.23
N PHE A 185 -20.09 -12.23 -6.86
CA PHE A 185 -18.94 -12.84 -7.54
C PHE A 185 -18.44 -12.00 -8.71
N ASP A 186 -19.27 -11.17 -9.33
CA ASP A 186 -18.92 -10.32 -10.47
C ASP A 186 -18.21 -9.03 -10.08
N ASN A 187 -18.16 -8.69 -8.79
CA ASN A 187 -17.26 -7.69 -8.23
C ASN A 187 -15.97 -8.37 -7.80
N ARG A 188 -15.05 -8.57 -8.70
CA ARG A 188 -13.87 -9.39 -8.50
C ARG A 188 -12.61 -8.76 -9.10
N PRO A 189 -11.43 -9.13 -8.63
CA PRO A 189 -10.21 -8.87 -9.38
C PRO A 189 -10.26 -9.55 -10.77
N LEU A 190 -9.47 -9.05 -11.68
CA LEU A 190 -9.24 -9.73 -12.95
C LEU A 190 -8.57 -11.09 -12.71
N LYS A 191 -8.90 -12.06 -13.53
CA LYS A 191 -8.08 -13.27 -13.66
C LYS A 191 -6.74 -12.90 -14.30
N PHE A 192 -5.71 -13.68 -14.06
CA PHE A 192 -4.37 -13.34 -14.57
C PHE A 192 -4.34 -13.21 -16.09
N GLU A 193 -5.01 -14.11 -16.80
CA GLU A 193 -5.13 -14.10 -18.26
C GLU A 193 -5.91 -12.85 -18.76
N GLU A 194 -6.87 -12.37 -17.97
CA GLU A 194 -7.59 -11.12 -18.27
C GLU A 194 -6.68 -9.90 -18.08
N VAL A 195 -5.78 -9.93 -17.09
CA VAL A 195 -4.75 -8.89 -16.93
C VAL A 195 -3.83 -8.89 -18.14
N GLU A 196 -3.28 -10.05 -18.50
CA GLU A 196 -2.39 -10.20 -19.66
C GLU A 196 -3.03 -9.67 -20.96
N SER A 197 -4.32 -9.95 -21.16
CA SER A 197 -5.05 -9.51 -22.37
C SER A 197 -5.21 -7.99 -22.48
N LYS A 198 -5.08 -7.25 -21.37
CA LYS A 198 -5.15 -5.78 -21.33
C LYS A 198 -3.81 -5.09 -21.51
N LEU A 199 -2.71 -5.84 -21.43
CA LEU A 199 -1.36 -5.29 -21.44
C LEU A 199 -0.74 -5.38 -22.83
N ASN A 200 -0.17 -4.27 -23.30
CA ASN A 200 0.53 -4.21 -24.56
C ASN A 200 2.04 -4.33 -24.35
N GLN A 201 2.63 -3.46 -23.55
CA GLN A 201 4.06 -3.43 -23.27
C GLN A 201 4.30 -3.40 -21.75
N MET A 202 5.24 -4.23 -21.30
CA MET A 202 5.62 -4.30 -19.87
C MET A 202 7.12 -4.23 -19.69
N ILE A 203 7.53 -3.57 -18.61
CA ILE A 203 8.89 -3.61 -18.09
C ILE A 203 8.81 -4.16 -16.66
N PHE A 204 9.44 -5.32 -16.46
CA PHE A 204 9.59 -5.91 -15.13
C PHE A 204 10.82 -5.30 -14.44
N VAL A 205 10.64 -4.79 -13.24
CA VAL A 205 11.73 -4.28 -12.40
C VAL A 205 11.87 -5.18 -11.19
N SER A 206 13.02 -5.82 -11.03
CA SER A 206 13.27 -6.72 -9.92
C SER A 206 14.76 -6.95 -9.71
N ALA A 207 15.20 -7.02 -8.46
CA ALA A 207 16.55 -7.49 -8.10
C ALA A 207 16.68 -9.02 -8.21
N THR A 208 15.56 -9.73 -8.18
CA THR A 208 15.46 -11.20 -8.15
C THR A 208 14.31 -11.66 -9.05
N PRO A 209 14.40 -11.46 -10.38
CA PRO A 209 13.29 -11.80 -11.29
C PRO A 209 12.95 -13.30 -11.21
N GLY A 210 11.64 -13.60 -11.22
CA GLY A 210 11.11 -14.94 -11.16
C GLY A 210 11.13 -15.67 -12.50
N GLU A 211 10.49 -16.83 -12.53
CA GLU A 211 10.43 -17.65 -13.74
C GLU A 211 9.54 -17.00 -14.82
N TYR A 212 8.42 -16.39 -14.40
CA TYR A 212 7.51 -15.72 -15.33
C TYR A 212 8.21 -14.61 -16.11
N GLU A 213 8.96 -13.75 -15.41
CA GLU A 213 9.72 -12.66 -16.03
C GLU A 213 10.75 -13.20 -17.02
N ARG A 214 11.49 -14.24 -16.64
CA ARG A 214 12.50 -14.87 -17.51
C ARG A 214 11.92 -15.46 -18.78
N GLN A 215 10.73 -16.08 -18.68
CA GLN A 215 10.07 -16.71 -19.83
C GLN A 215 9.42 -15.68 -20.76
N ASN A 216 8.98 -14.55 -20.24
CA ASN A 216 8.21 -13.55 -20.99
C ASN A 216 9.03 -12.29 -21.35
N SER A 217 10.30 -12.20 -20.98
CA SER A 217 11.17 -11.09 -21.37
C SER A 217 11.93 -11.39 -22.64
N THR A 218 11.87 -10.47 -23.59
CA THR A 218 12.67 -10.54 -24.84
C THR A 218 14.07 -9.95 -24.65
N GLN A 219 14.24 -9.06 -23.66
CA GLN A 219 15.49 -8.39 -23.36
C GLN A 219 15.66 -8.23 -21.85
N VAL A 220 16.88 -8.41 -21.37
CA VAL A 220 17.24 -8.20 -19.95
C VAL A 220 18.33 -7.15 -19.88
N ALA A 221 18.05 -6.05 -19.18
CA ALA A 221 19.03 -5.01 -18.84
C ALA A 221 19.38 -5.11 -17.35
N GLN A 222 20.67 -5.12 -17.04
CA GLN A 222 21.14 -5.15 -15.65
C GLN A 222 21.68 -3.77 -15.24
N GLN A 223 21.14 -3.22 -14.15
CA GLN A 223 21.65 -2.03 -13.51
C GLN A 223 22.33 -2.41 -12.20
N VAL A 224 23.61 -2.74 -12.25
CA VAL A 224 24.39 -3.17 -11.10
C VAL A 224 25.16 -1.99 -10.49
N ILE A 225 25.62 -1.05 -11.33
CA ILE A 225 26.46 0.07 -10.90
C ILE A 225 25.69 1.07 -10.05
N ARG A 226 26.23 1.35 -8.86
CA ARG A 226 25.75 2.40 -7.96
C ARG A 226 26.64 3.63 -8.09
N PRO A 227 26.10 4.83 -8.34
CA PRO A 227 26.90 6.07 -8.45
C PRO A 227 27.68 6.41 -7.18
N THR A 228 27.22 5.95 -6.01
CA THR A 228 27.90 6.11 -4.72
C THR A 228 29.15 5.26 -4.55
N GLY A 229 29.40 4.33 -5.46
CA GLY A 229 30.48 3.36 -5.38
C GLY A 229 30.30 2.26 -4.32
N LEU A 230 29.18 2.24 -3.60
CA LEU A 230 28.93 1.26 -2.54
C LEU A 230 28.89 -0.17 -3.09
N LEU A 231 29.68 -1.02 -2.50
CA LEU A 231 29.77 -2.44 -2.81
C LEU A 231 28.63 -3.22 -2.14
N ASP A 232 28.24 -4.35 -2.72
CA ASP A 232 27.44 -5.31 -1.97
C ASP A 232 28.22 -5.84 -0.76
N PRO A 233 27.55 -6.20 0.35
CA PRO A 233 28.22 -6.53 1.61
C PRO A 233 29.08 -7.79 1.49
N LEU A 234 30.09 -7.90 2.33
CA LEU A 234 30.80 -9.15 2.53
C LEU A 234 29.89 -10.17 3.23
N ILE A 235 30.01 -11.43 2.87
CA ILE A 235 29.26 -12.52 3.47
C ILE A 235 30.22 -13.44 4.21
N SER A 236 29.90 -13.73 5.48
CA SER A 236 30.62 -14.68 6.32
C SER A 236 29.67 -15.80 6.73
N VAL A 237 30.03 -17.04 6.46
CA VAL A 237 29.31 -18.22 6.96
C VAL A 237 29.96 -18.68 8.26
N ARG A 238 29.19 -18.85 9.32
CA ARG A 238 29.66 -19.27 10.65
C ARG A 238 28.81 -20.43 11.19
N PRO A 239 29.34 -21.28 12.07
CA PRO A 239 28.59 -22.42 12.61
C PRO A 239 27.39 -21.98 13.43
N VAL A 240 26.37 -22.83 13.48
CA VAL A 240 25.17 -22.62 14.31
C VAL A 240 25.49 -22.74 15.78
N GLU A 241 26.40 -23.65 16.15
CA GLU A 241 26.86 -23.78 17.56
C GLU A 241 27.55 -22.49 18.00
N GLY A 242 27.08 -21.93 19.11
CA GLY A 242 27.57 -20.64 19.62
C GLY A 242 27.10 -19.39 18.90
N GLN A 243 26.16 -19.49 17.92
CA GLN A 243 25.69 -18.37 17.11
C GLN A 243 25.22 -17.16 17.92
N VAL A 244 24.56 -17.36 19.07
CA VAL A 244 24.04 -16.26 19.89
C VAL A 244 25.17 -15.51 20.59
N THR A 245 26.18 -16.22 21.06
CA THR A 245 27.36 -15.61 21.69
C THR A 245 28.22 -14.85 20.70
N ASP A 246 28.43 -15.42 19.53
CA ASP A 246 29.15 -14.77 18.41
C ASP A 246 28.39 -13.52 17.93
N LEU A 247 27.06 -13.62 17.75
CA LEU A 247 26.19 -12.51 17.41
C LEU A 247 26.28 -11.36 18.43
N LEU A 248 26.28 -11.67 19.73
CA LEU A 248 26.43 -10.66 20.79
C LEU A 248 27.76 -9.93 20.68
N GLY A 249 28.85 -10.66 20.37
CA GLY A 249 30.17 -10.06 20.08
C GLY A 249 30.15 -9.09 18.91
N GLU A 250 29.52 -9.48 17.80
CA GLU A 250 29.36 -8.64 16.61
C GLU A 250 28.47 -7.41 16.89
N ILE A 251 27.36 -7.57 17.62
CA ILE A 251 26.51 -6.46 18.05
C ILE A 251 27.34 -5.44 18.84
N ASN A 252 28.08 -5.87 19.84
CA ASN A 252 28.91 -4.98 20.66
C ASN A 252 29.98 -4.24 19.83
N ALA A 253 30.59 -4.93 18.86
CA ALA A 253 31.56 -4.32 17.96
C ALA A 253 30.95 -3.24 17.06
N ARG A 254 29.70 -3.43 16.61
CA ARG A 254 28.98 -2.47 15.76
C ARG A 254 28.42 -1.29 16.55
N THR A 255 27.85 -1.55 17.72
CA THR A 255 27.30 -0.50 18.59
C THR A 255 28.39 0.43 19.10
N ALA A 256 29.59 -0.10 19.38
CA ALA A 256 30.77 0.73 19.72
C ALA A 256 31.14 1.74 18.61
N LYS A 257 30.83 1.44 17.35
CA LYS A 257 31.01 2.33 16.19
C LYS A 257 29.78 3.19 15.89
N ASN A 258 28.74 3.13 16.72
CA ASN A 258 27.44 3.77 16.49
C ASN A 258 26.72 3.28 15.22
N GLU A 259 26.92 2.01 14.86
CA GLU A 259 26.26 1.33 13.75
C GLU A 259 25.10 0.48 14.25
N ARG A 260 24.23 0.04 13.32
CA ARG A 260 22.99 -0.70 13.65
C ARG A 260 23.03 -2.10 13.08
N VAL A 261 22.25 -2.99 13.72
CA VAL A 261 22.22 -4.41 13.40
C VAL A 261 20.80 -4.88 13.14
N LEU A 262 20.62 -5.67 12.09
CA LEU A 262 19.38 -6.41 11.82
C LEU A 262 19.63 -7.91 12.05
N VAL A 263 18.72 -8.57 12.74
CA VAL A 263 18.79 -10.01 13.00
C VAL A 263 17.54 -10.69 12.51
N THR A 264 17.66 -11.71 11.66
CA THR A 264 16.53 -12.49 11.17
C THR A 264 16.49 -13.89 11.77
N THR A 265 15.32 -14.29 12.26
CA THR A 265 15.04 -15.61 12.83
C THR A 265 14.03 -16.38 11.97
N LEU A 266 13.78 -17.65 12.28
CA LEU A 266 12.79 -18.46 11.55
C LEU A 266 11.40 -18.42 12.16
N THR A 267 11.30 -18.22 13.49
CA THR A 267 10.01 -18.27 14.19
C THR A 267 9.81 -17.07 15.11
N LYS A 268 8.55 -16.78 15.41
CA LYS A 268 8.15 -15.73 16.36
C LYS A 268 8.78 -15.95 17.73
N LYS A 269 8.65 -17.17 18.24
CA LYS A 269 9.20 -17.54 19.55
C LYS A 269 10.72 -17.32 19.62
N MET A 270 11.45 -17.75 18.59
CA MET A 270 12.91 -17.56 18.54
C MET A 270 13.30 -16.08 18.52
N ALA A 271 12.51 -15.24 17.85
CA ALA A 271 12.75 -13.79 17.84
C ALA A 271 12.46 -13.16 19.21
N GLU A 272 11.40 -13.59 19.88
CA GLU A 272 11.04 -13.15 21.24
C GLU A 272 12.12 -13.58 22.24
N ASP A 273 12.47 -14.87 22.28
CA ASP A 273 13.49 -15.43 23.19
C ASP A 273 14.85 -14.74 22.98
N LEU A 274 15.24 -14.46 21.73
CA LEU A 274 16.48 -13.75 21.42
C LEU A 274 16.43 -12.28 21.86
N THR A 275 15.29 -11.62 21.70
CA THR A 275 15.12 -10.22 22.13
C THR A 275 15.23 -10.12 23.65
N ASP A 276 14.61 -11.02 24.38
CA ASP A 276 14.67 -11.06 25.83
C ASP A 276 16.12 -11.29 26.29
N PHE A 277 16.80 -12.29 25.73
CA PHE A 277 18.21 -12.55 26.03
C PHE A 277 19.10 -11.32 25.76
N LEU A 278 18.97 -10.67 24.59
CA LEU A 278 19.79 -9.49 24.27
C LEU A 278 19.48 -8.32 25.21
N THR A 279 18.22 -8.17 25.62
CA THR A 279 17.82 -7.15 26.62
C THR A 279 18.48 -7.41 27.99
N GLU A 280 18.51 -8.66 28.45
CA GLU A 280 19.20 -9.05 29.67
C GLU A 280 20.71 -8.79 29.61
N GLN A 281 21.31 -8.88 28.41
CA GLN A 281 22.73 -8.53 28.19
C GLN A 281 22.95 -6.99 28.02
N GLY A 282 21.92 -6.17 28.22
CA GLY A 282 22.00 -4.72 28.16
C GLY A 282 22.01 -4.12 26.75
N VAL A 283 21.69 -4.90 25.72
CA VAL A 283 21.55 -4.43 24.34
C VAL A 283 20.24 -3.69 24.16
N LYS A 284 20.25 -2.53 23.49
CA LYS A 284 19.05 -1.80 23.13
C LYS A 284 18.41 -2.44 21.90
N VAL A 285 17.53 -3.39 22.12
CA VAL A 285 16.91 -4.20 21.07
C VAL A 285 15.40 -4.03 21.05
N LYS A 286 14.80 -4.11 19.86
CA LYS A 286 13.36 -4.25 19.68
C LYS A 286 13.05 -5.43 18.75
N TYR A 287 11.90 -6.05 19.01
CA TYR A 287 11.34 -7.10 18.17
C TYR A 287 10.33 -6.50 17.19
N MET A 288 10.37 -6.94 15.93
CA MET A 288 9.43 -6.54 14.89
C MET A 288 8.76 -7.77 14.27
N HIS A 289 7.43 -7.80 14.25
CA HIS A 289 6.63 -8.88 13.67
C HIS A 289 5.52 -8.34 12.75
N HIS A 290 4.80 -9.24 12.10
CA HIS A 290 3.78 -8.89 11.11
C HIS A 290 2.51 -8.26 11.71
N GLU A 291 2.27 -8.43 12.99
CA GLU A 291 1.13 -7.86 13.72
C GLU A 291 1.41 -6.44 14.25
N VAL A 292 2.68 -5.99 14.18
CA VAL A 292 3.05 -4.60 14.51
C VAL A 292 2.38 -3.68 13.51
N ASP A 293 1.62 -2.70 14.02
CA ASP A 293 0.94 -1.76 13.14
C ASP A 293 1.93 -0.83 12.40
N THR A 294 1.43 -0.12 11.40
CA THR A 294 2.27 0.72 10.55
C THR A 294 2.97 1.83 11.35
N PHE A 295 2.31 2.42 12.35
CA PHE A 295 2.88 3.49 13.17
C PHE A 295 3.99 2.97 14.09
N GLU A 296 3.74 1.87 14.79
CA GLU A 296 4.72 1.24 15.67
C GLU A 296 5.94 0.79 14.88
N ARG A 297 5.73 0.22 13.67
CA ARG A 297 6.82 -0.15 12.77
C ARG A 297 7.68 1.07 12.37
N MET A 298 7.05 2.19 12.02
CA MET A 298 7.76 3.43 11.70
C MET A 298 8.52 3.98 12.91
N GLU A 299 7.96 3.87 14.12
CA GLU A 299 8.62 4.26 15.36
C GLU A 299 9.86 3.40 15.63
N ILE A 300 9.76 2.08 15.47
CA ILE A 300 10.91 1.16 15.61
C ILE A 300 12.03 1.51 14.62
N ILE A 301 11.68 1.77 13.36
CA ILE A 301 12.64 2.16 12.32
C ILE A 301 13.30 3.50 12.64
N LYS A 302 12.53 4.48 13.09
CA LYS A 302 13.04 5.79 13.52
C LYS A 302 13.98 5.64 14.71
N ASP A 303 13.59 4.87 15.72
CA ASP A 303 14.41 4.61 16.90
C ASP A 303 15.74 3.93 16.53
N LEU A 304 15.72 3.00 15.58
CA LEU A 304 16.94 2.36 15.07
C LEU A 304 17.85 3.39 14.38
N ARG A 305 17.30 4.24 13.53
CA ARG A 305 18.07 5.28 12.81
C ARG A 305 18.64 6.35 13.75
N LEU A 306 17.86 6.76 14.75
CA LEU A 306 18.30 7.73 15.76
C LEU A 306 19.30 7.13 16.79
N GLY A 307 19.40 5.80 16.89
CA GLY A 307 20.23 5.12 17.88
C GLY A 307 19.61 5.03 19.27
N SER A 308 18.31 5.25 19.38
CA SER A 308 17.55 4.93 20.59
C SER A 308 17.54 3.41 20.84
N ILE A 309 17.59 2.63 19.75
CA ILE A 309 17.82 1.20 19.73
C ILE A 309 18.99 0.88 18.79
N ASP A 310 19.70 -0.20 19.04
CA ASP A 310 20.87 -0.62 18.28
C ASP A 310 20.60 -1.83 17.39
N VAL A 311 19.61 -2.65 17.79
CA VAL A 311 19.29 -3.93 17.14
C VAL A 311 17.80 -4.05 16.90
N VAL A 312 17.43 -4.54 15.72
CA VAL A 312 16.07 -5.02 15.45
C VAL A 312 16.12 -6.51 15.11
N VAL A 313 15.32 -7.29 15.83
CA VAL A 313 15.15 -8.73 15.62
C VAL A 313 13.78 -8.99 14.99
N GLY A 314 13.68 -9.91 14.06
CA GLY A 314 12.38 -10.33 13.52
C GLY A 314 12.47 -11.47 12.51
N ILE A 315 11.30 -11.97 12.08
CA ILE A 315 11.22 -13.13 11.19
C ILE A 315 11.44 -12.72 9.73
N ASN A 316 10.69 -11.73 9.28
CA ASN A 316 10.72 -11.20 7.93
C ASN A 316 10.80 -9.68 8.00
N LEU A 317 11.92 -9.19 8.53
CA LEU A 317 12.17 -7.77 8.75
C LEU A 317 12.18 -6.96 7.47
N LEU A 318 12.27 -7.64 6.35
CA LEU A 318 12.90 -7.07 5.16
C LEU A 318 11.96 -7.12 3.97
N ARG A 319 10.69 -6.76 4.21
CA ARG A 319 9.82 -6.39 3.11
C ARG A 319 10.41 -5.17 2.39
N GLU A 320 10.10 -5.04 1.15
CA GLU A 320 10.51 -3.97 0.25
C GLU A 320 10.30 -2.58 0.90
N GLY A 321 11.10 -1.59 0.54
CA GLY A 321 10.91 -0.21 0.99
C GLY A 321 11.72 0.25 2.21
N LEU A 322 12.50 -0.60 2.90
CA LEU A 322 13.37 -0.15 4.00
C LEU A 322 14.72 0.36 3.48
N ASP A 323 15.02 1.62 3.78
CA ASP A 323 16.29 2.27 3.48
C ASP A 323 17.01 2.68 4.78
N LEU A 324 17.94 1.84 5.24
CA LEU A 324 18.62 1.94 6.53
C LEU A 324 20.13 2.02 6.34
N PRO A 325 20.68 3.18 5.96
CA PRO A 325 22.12 3.32 5.74
C PRO A 325 22.97 3.16 7.01
N GLU A 326 22.36 3.26 8.17
CA GLU A 326 23.02 3.08 9.47
C GLU A 326 23.30 1.61 9.79
N VAL A 327 22.64 0.67 9.08
CA VAL A 327 22.79 -0.78 9.27
C VAL A 327 24.08 -1.24 8.57
N SER A 328 25.03 -1.72 9.37
CA SER A 328 26.29 -2.29 8.90
C SER A 328 26.38 -3.79 9.05
N LEU A 329 25.50 -4.40 9.88
CA LEU A 329 25.45 -5.84 10.05
C LEU A 329 24.03 -6.38 9.84
N VAL A 330 23.94 -7.43 9.04
CA VAL A 330 22.75 -8.28 8.95
C VAL A 330 23.14 -9.68 9.35
N ALA A 331 22.49 -10.20 10.41
CA ALA A 331 22.71 -11.56 10.89
C ALA A 331 21.49 -12.44 10.54
N ILE A 332 21.73 -13.58 9.94
CA ILE A 332 20.72 -14.55 9.55
C ILE A 332 20.97 -15.84 10.34
N LEU A 333 20.13 -16.08 11.34
CA LEU A 333 20.22 -17.29 12.15
C LEU A 333 19.60 -18.47 11.39
N ASP A 334 20.16 -19.68 11.59
CA ASP A 334 19.72 -20.91 10.95
C ASP A 334 19.52 -20.72 9.43
N ALA A 335 20.53 -20.20 8.77
CA ALA A 335 20.46 -19.88 7.32
C ALA A 335 20.38 -21.13 6.43
N ASP A 336 20.77 -22.30 6.95
CA ASP A 336 20.72 -23.60 6.28
C ASP A 336 19.35 -24.30 6.38
N LYS A 337 18.41 -23.76 7.12
CA LYS A 337 17.04 -24.33 7.20
C LYS A 337 16.24 -23.89 5.97
N GLU A 338 16.35 -24.66 4.88
CA GLU A 338 15.68 -24.33 3.63
C GLU A 338 14.17 -24.16 3.80
N GLY A 339 13.62 -23.17 3.11
CA GLY A 339 12.21 -22.81 3.11
C GLY A 339 11.99 -21.44 2.52
N PHE A 340 10.75 -20.96 2.56
CA PHE A 340 10.37 -19.66 1.98
C PHE A 340 11.23 -18.49 2.50
N LEU A 341 11.54 -18.48 3.80
CA LEU A 341 12.34 -17.42 4.44
C LEU A 341 13.85 -17.53 4.18
N ARG A 342 14.32 -18.64 3.63
CA ARG A 342 15.72 -18.91 3.30
C ARG A 342 15.90 -19.31 1.84
N SER A 343 14.93 -18.96 0.99
CA SER A 343 15.06 -19.08 -0.47
C SER A 343 16.14 -18.12 -0.99
N GLU A 344 16.68 -18.40 -2.16
CA GLU A 344 17.64 -17.52 -2.85
C GLU A 344 17.15 -16.06 -2.89
N THR A 345 15.92 -15.83 -3.32
CA THR A 345 15.29 -14.50 -3.38
C THR A 345 15.27 -13.82 -2.02
N SER A 346 14.82 -14.53 -0.97
CA SER A 346 14.75 -14.00 0.38
C SER A 346 16.14 -13.64 0.92
N LEU A 347 17.14 -14.50 0.68
CA LEU A 347 18.51 -14.25 1.08
C LEU A 347 19.10 -13.03 0.37
N ILE A 348 18.98 -12.92 -0.96
CA ILE A 348 19.48 -11.76 -1.72
C ILE A 348 18.84 -10.46 -1.22
N GLN A 349 17.54 -10.44 -1.00
CA GLN A 349 16.83 -9.26 -0.48
C GLN A 349 17.32 -8.87 0.92
N THR A 350 17.54 -9.86 1.78
CA THR A 350 18.05 -9.66 3.14
C THR A 350 19.49 -9.16 3.15
N ILE A 351 20.35 -9.79 2.37
CA ILE A 351 21.76 -9.39 2.19
C ILE A 351 21.85 -7.95 1.70
N GLY A 352 21.01 -7.57 0.76
CA GLY A 352 20.97 -6.23 0.18
C GLY A 352 20.68 -5.10 1.18
N ARG A 353 20.17 -5.40 2.38
CA ARG A 353 19.94 -4.37 3.40
C ARG A 353 21.24 -3.81 4.00
N ALA A 354 22.32 -4.57 4.03
CA ALA A 354 23.63 -4.09 4.45
C ALA A 354 24.39 -3.36 3.32
N ALA A 355 23.90 -3.34 2.09
CA ALA A 355 24.59 -2.78 0.92
C ALA A 355 24.60 -1.23 0.86
N ARG A 356 24.04 -0.54 1.84
CA ARG A 356 24.03 0.94 1.92
C ARG A 356 25.09 1.49 2.86
N ASN A 357 25.82 0.60 3.53
CA ASN A 357 26.94 0.93 4.40
C ASN A 357 28.24 0.44 3.77
N ALA A 358 29.27 1.26 3.80
CA ALA A 358 30.59 0.90 3.26
C ALA A 358 31.22 -0.30 4.01
N ASP A 359 30.94 -0.43 5.31
CA ASP A 359 31.39 -1.51 6.18
C ASP A 359 30.38 -2.66 6.30
N GLY A 360 29.49 -2.78 5.30
CA GLY A 360 28.41 -3.77 5.28
C GLY A 360 28.93 -5.20 5.38
N LEU A 361 28.45 -5.93 6.38
CA LEU A 361 28.71 -7.35 6.62
C LEU A 361 27.40 -8.12 6.77
N VAL A 362 27.36 -9.32 6.20
CA VAL A 362 26.29 -10.28 6.45
C VAL A 362 26.88 -11.55 7.06
N VAL A 363 26.32 -11.98 8.19
CA VAL A 363 26.69 -13.24 8.82
C VAL A 363 25.55 -14.24 8.62
N LEU A 364 25.87 -15.34 7.97
CA LEU A 364 24.97 -16.49 7.80
C LEU A 364 25.37 -17.56 8.81
N TYR A 365 24.56 -17.81 9.82
CA TYR A 365 24.82 -18.92 10.75
C TYR A 365 24.24 -20.19 10.15
N ALA A 366 25.13 -21.10 9.78
CA ALA A 366 24.80 -22.32 9.08
C ALA A 366 25.88 -23.36 9.26
N ASP A 367 25.49 -24.62 9.51
CA ASP A 367 26.41 -25.75 9.53
C ASP A 367 26.71 -26.31 8.14
N THR A 368 25.79 -26.09 7.19
CA THR A 368 25.93 -26.50 5.81
C THR A 368 25.53 -25.38 4.85
N VAL A 369 26.26 -25.20 3.76
CA VAL A 369 25.92 -24.24 2.71
C VAL A 369 24.92 -24.88 1.76
N THR A 370 23.66 -24.44 1.83
CA THR A 370 22.58 -24.97 0.96
C THR A 370 22.69 -24.43 -0.47
N PRO A 371 22.03 -25.05 -1.45
CA PRO A 371 22.00 -24.54 -2.83
C PRO A 371 21.47 -23.11 -2.92
N SER A 372 20.45 -22.74 -2.12
CA SER A 372 19.90 -21.38 -2.07
C SER A 372 20.91 -20.37 -1.52
N MET A 373 21.63 -20.73 -0.45
CA MET A 373 22.72 -19.91 0.09
C MET A 373 23.83 -19.73 -0.95
N ARG A 374 24.26 -20.80 -1.62
CA ARG A 374 25.33 -20.76 -2.63
C ARG A 374 24.99 -19.76 -3.72
N ARG A 375 23.79 -19.89 -4.33
CA ARG A 375 23.37 -18.96 -5.40
C ARG A 375 23.28 -17.50 -4.93
N ALA A 376 22.77 -17.27 -3.72
CA ALA A 376 22.69 -15.93 -3.17
C ALA A 376 24.08 -15.32 -2.90
N MET A 377 25.01 -16.12 -2.39
CA MET A 377 26.41 -15.70 -2.17
C MET A 377 27.12 -15.41 -3.49
N ASP A 378 27.02 -16.32 -4.47
CA ASP A 378 27.65 -16.17 -5.78
C ASP A 378 27.14 -14.92 -6.53
N GLU A 379 25.84 -14.66 -6.49
CA GLU A 379 25.25 -13.47 -7.11
C GLU A 379 25.68 -12.18 -6.38
N THR A 380 25.74 -12.18 -5.07
CA THR A 380 26.21 -11.03 -4.29
C THR A 380 27.67 -10.73 -4.60
N GLU A 381 28.53 -11.76 -4.65
CA GLU A 381 29.94 -11.60 -5.00
C GLU A 381 30.11 -11.12 -6.44
N ARG A 382 29.35 -11.66 -7.39
CA ARG A 382 29.35 -11.19 -8.78
C ARG A 382 29.05 -9.70 -8.89
N ARG A 383 27.99 -9.23 -8.20
CA ARG A 383 27.62 -7.80 -8.20
C ARG A 383 28.68 -6.95 -7.52
N ARG A 384 29.23 -7.42 -6.42
CA ARG A 384 30.31 -6.77 -5.70
C ARG A 384 31.55 -6.56 -6.59
N GLN A 385 31.96 -7.60 -7.31
CA GLN A 385 33.12 -7.54 -8.21
C GLN A 385 32.90 -6.55 -9.36
N ILE A 386 31.73 -6.56 -10.01
CA ILE A 386 31.39 -5.60 -11.07
C ILE A 386 31.48 -4.16 -10.57
N GLN A 387 30.96 -3.87 -9.38
CA GLN A 387 31.01 -2.54 -8.79
C GLN A 387 32.43 -2.15 -8.41
N ASP A 388 33.23 -3.07 -7.86
CA ASP A 388 34.61 -2.82 -7.46
C ASP A 388 35.50 -2.52 -8.65
N ASP A 389 35.38 -3.28 -9.74
CA ASP A 389 36.09 -3.06 -11.00
C ASP A 389 35.70 -1.70 -11.60
N TYR A 390 34.44 -1.34 -11.56
CA TYR A 390 33.99 -0.02 -12.00
C TYR A 390 34.56 1.10 -11.15
N ASN A 391 34.55 0.96 -9.82
CA ASN A 391 35.13 1.93 -8.89
C ASN A 391 36.61 2.15 -9.16
N LYS A 392 37.39 1.05 -9.32
CA LYS A 392 38.83 1.13 -9.64
C LYS A 392 39.07 1.83 -10.96
N ALA A 393 38.30 1.50 -11.99
CA ALA A 393 38.43 2.12 -13.32
C ALA A 393 38.13 3.63 -13.32
N HIS A 394 37.27 4.10 -12.45
CA HIS A 394 36.80 5.48 -12.40
C HIS A 394 37.35 6.26 -11.18
N GLY A 395 38.18 5.65 -10.34
CA GLY A 395 38.73 6.29 -9.14
C GLY A 395 37.67 6.65 -8.09
N ILE A 396 36.59 5.89 -8.02
CA ILE A 396 35.47 6.13 -7.08
C ILE A 396 35.78 5.46 -5.74
N ILE A 397 35.69 6.24 -4.67
CA ILE A 397 35.81 5.73 -3.29
C ILE A 397 34.41 5.54 -2.73
N PRO A 398 34.05 4.31 -2.30
CA PRO A 398 32.75 4.05 -1.70
C PRO A 398 32.46 4.93 -0.48
N GLN A 399 31.29 5.54 -0.41
CA GLN A 399 30.89 6.38 0.71
C GLN A 399 29.52 5.95 1.24
N THR A 400 29.42 5.72 2.54
CA THR A 400 28.14 5.45 3.20
C THR A 400 27.17 6.59 2.98
N ILE A 401 25.96 6.28 2.56
CA ILE A 401 24.88 7.26 2.38
C ILE A 401 24.50 7.83 3.74
N ARG A 402 24.46 9.14 3.86
CA ARG A 402 23.92 9.83 5.04
C ARG A 402 22.60 10.47 4.66
N LYS A 403 21.54 10.08 5.35
CA LYS A 403 20.20 10.65 5.19
C LYS A 403 19.76 11.26 6.51
N ASP A 404 19.30 12.49 6.50
CA ASP A 404 18.72 13.12 7.69
C ASP A 404 17.49 12.34 8.13
N VAL A 405 17.45 12.05 9.43
CA VAL A 405 16.26 11.45 10.05
C VAL A 405 15.25 12.57 10.27
N ARG A 406 14.27 12.67 9.38
CA ARG A 406 13.22 13.68 9.51
C ARG A 406 12.31 13.35 10.70
N GLU A 407 11.91 14.38 11.42
CA GLU A 407 10.99 14.28 12.55
C GLU A 407 9.55 14.00 12.09
N ILE A 408 9.35 12.80 11.53
CA ILE A 408 8.06 12.37 10.97
C ILE A 408 7.00 12.15 12.06
N ILE A 409 7.41 11.87 13.31
CA ILE A 409 6.53 11.41 14.39
C ILE A 409 6.31 12.44 15.51
N GLU A 410 7.04 13.55 15.55
CA GLU A 410 6.79 14.58 16.59
C GLU A 410 5.37 15.16 16.55
N ILE A 411 4.72 15.12 15.40
CA ILE A 411 3.37 15.65 15.22
C ILE A 411 2.34 14.73 15.89
N SER A 412 2.46 13.40 15.74
CA SER A 412 1.51 12.47 16.37
C SER A 412 1.71 12.37 17.89
N LYS A 413 2.95 12.38 18.38
CA LYS A 413 3.20 12.38 19.86
C LYS A 413 2.78 13.67 20.54
N LYS A 414 3.02 14.84 19.94
CA LYS A 414 2.50 16.11 20.46
C LYS A 414 0.98 16.16 20.47
N ASP A 415 0.34 15.54 19.46
CA ASP A 415 -1.12 15.44 19.39
C ASP A 415 -1.68 14.42 20.37
N GLU A 416 -1.06 13.28 20.58
CA GLU A 416 -1.47 12.30 21.60
C GLU A 416 -1.20 12.79 23.03
N GLU A 417 -0.07 13.42 23.32
CA GLU A 417 0.19 14.04 24.61
C GLU A 417 -0.69 15.26 24.84
N SER A 418 -0.96 16.05 23.82
CA SER A 418 -1.91 17.16 23.92
C SER A 418 -3.36 16.68 24.04
N ALA A 419 -3.73 15.57 23.42
CA ALA A 419 -5.02 14.92 23.56
C ALA A 419 -5.18 14.24 24.93
N ARG A 420 -4.13 13.60 25.46
CA ARG A 420 -4.11 13.06 26.84
C ARG A 420 -4.15 14.16 27.90
N ARG A 421 -3.46 15.29 27.69
CA ARG A 421 -3.46 16.45 28.61
C ARG A 421 -4.74 17.28 28.53
N ARG A 422 -5.45 17.30 27.41
CA ARG A 422 -6.70 18.06 27.20
C ARG A 422 -7.97 17.31 27.59
N GLY A 423 -7.90 16.05 28.03
CA GLY A 423 -9.05 15.26 28.47
C GLY A 423 -10.28 15.45 27.59
N LYS A 424 -10.53 14.58 26.64
CA LYS A 424 -11.80 14.40 25.87
C LYS A 424 -12.54 15.69 25.39
N ARG A 425 -11.87 16.81 25.19
CA ARG A 425 -12.50 17.97 24.58
C ARG A 425 -12.60 17.72 23.07
N LYS A 426 -13.80 17.56 22.56
CA LYS A 426 -14.04 17.53 21.11
C LYS A 426 -13.52 18.82 20.51
N LEU A 427 -12.62 18.72 19.54
CA LEU A 427 -12.17 19.85 18.74
C LEU A 427 -13.40 20.57 18.17
N SER A 428 -13.40 21.90 18.19
CA SER A 428 -14.42 22.68 17.47
C SER A 428 -14.26 22.42 15.97
N GLU A 429 -15.33 22.58 15.18
CA GLU A 429 -15.28 22.41 13.73
C GLU A 429 -14.16 23.23 13.08
N ARG A 430 -13.94 24.45 13.56
CA ARG A 430 -12.91 25.34 13.03
C ARG A 430 -11.48 24.85 13.33
N GLU A 431 -11.22 24.38 14.55
CA GLU A 431 -9.92 23.81 14.94
C GLU A 431 -9.64 22.51 14.18
N ARG A 432 -10.66 21.71 13.93
CA ARG A 432 -10.59 20.49 13.14
C ARG A 432 -10.24 20.78 11.68
N ASP A 433 -10.88 21.76 11.07
CA ASP A 433 -10.63 22.16 9.69
C ASP A 433 -9.23 22.77 9.49
N GLU A 434 -8.74 23.53 10.46
CA GLU A 434 -7.38 24.07 10.46
C GLU A 434 -6.32 22.94 10.54
N GLU A 435 -6.58 21.95 11.38
CA GLU A 435 -5.70 20.77 11.52
C GLU A 435 -5.71 19.91 10.25
N ILE A 436 -6.87 19.67 9.65
CA ILE A 436 -7.00 18.96 8.37
C ILE A 436 -6.18 19.65 7.28
N ARG A 437 -6.29 20.98 7.14
CA ARG A 437 -5.51 21.72 6.12
C ARG A 437 -4.00 21.59 6.33
N LYS A 438 -3.55 21.60 7.58
CA LYS A 438 -2.14 21.44 7.93
C LYS A 438 -1.64 20.04 7.54
N LEU A 439 -2.41 19.00 7.88
CA LEU A 439 -2.10 17.62 7.54
C LEU A 439 -2.15 17.36 6.03
N GLU A 440 -3.07 17.99 5.30
CA GLU A 440 -3.12 17.91 3.83
C GLU A 440 -1.87 18.49 3.17
N LYS A 441 -1.39 19.64 3.66
CA LYS A 441 -0.16 20.26 3.16
C LYS A 441 1.05 19.35 3.42
N GLN A 442 1.15 18.76 4.59
CA GLN A 442 2.21 17.84 4.95
C GLN A 442 2.15 16.53 4.13
N MET A 443 0.95 16.01 3.89
CA MET A 443 0.74 14.83 3.05
C MET A 443 1.19 15.09 1.60
N GLN A 444 0.89 16.26 1.05
CA GLN A 444 1.33 16.63 -0.30
C GLN A 444 2.86 16.79 -0.35
N GLU A 445 3.47 17.36 0.68
CA GLU A 445 4.92 17.51 0.77
C GLU A 445 5.61 16.15 0.89
N ALA A 446 5.11 15.25 1.73
CA ALA A 446 5.57 13.88 1.85
C ALA A 446 5.46 13.12 0.51
N SER A 447 4.34 13.27 -0.18
CA SER A 447 4.14 12.65 -1.51
C SER A 447 5.15 13.16 -2.54
N ARG A 448 5.44 14.47 -2.58
CA ARG A 448 6.46 15.05 -3.47
C ARG A 448 7.87 14.55 -3.17
N MET A 449 8.13 14.21 -1.91
CA MET A 449 9.41 13.66 -1.48
C MET A 449 9.49 12.14 -1.60
N LEU A 450 8.48 11.50 -2.22
CA LEU A 450 8.35 10.05 -2.41
C LEU A 450 8.26 9.26 -1.08
N GLU A 451 7.81 9.91 -0.01
CA GLU A 451 7.58 9.29 1.31
C GLU A 451 6.14 8.77 1.39
N PHE A 452 5.81 7.80 0.55
CA PHE A 452 4.43 7.34 0.36
C PHE A 452 3.79 6.70 1.60
N GLU A 453 4.58 6.01 2.43
CA GLU A 453 4.08 5.45 3.70
C GLU A 453 3.66 6.56 4.65
N TYR A 454 4.46 7.62 4.75
CA TYR A 454 4.11 8.78 5.57
C TYR A 454 2.91 9.55 5.01
N ALA A 455 2.84 9.73 3.71
CA ALA A 455 1.67 10.34 3.08
C ALA A 455 0.38 9.53 3.35
N ALA A 456 0.47 8.19 3.37
CA ALA A 456 -0.65 7.31 3.70
C ALA A 456 -1.11 7.48 5.16
N VAL A 457 -0.19 7.59 6.10
CA VAL A 457 -0.47 7.83 7.51
C VAL A 457 -1.21 9.16 7.72
N LEU A 458 -0.71 10.21 7.09
CA LEU A 458 -1.36 11.54 7.16
C LEU A 458 -2.75 11.52 6.54
N ARG A 459 -2.94 10.80 5.43
CA ARG A 459 -4.25 10.58 4.81
C ARG A 459 -5.22 9.90 5.77
N ASP A 460 -4.80 8.83 6.42
CA ASP A 460 -5.65 8.06 7.33
C ASP A 460 -6.06 8.94 8.54
N ARG A 461 -5.14 9.77 9.04
CA ARG A 461 -5.46 10.74 10.08
C ARG A 461 -6.44 11.83 9.63
N ILE A 462 -6.33 12.31 8.40
CA ILE A 462 -7.29 13.25 7.81
C ILE A 462 -8.68 12.62 7.72
N ILE A 463 -8.77 11.34 7.33
CA ILE A 463 -10.03 10.59 7.26
C ILE A 463 -10.67 10.48 8.64
N GLU A 464 -9.90 10.15 9.69
CA GLU A 464 -10.40 10.12 11.07
C GLU A 464 -10.95 11.47 11.52
N LEU A 465 -10.23 12.56 11.28
CA LEU A 465 -10.65 13.92 11.63
C LEU A 465 -11.89 14.36 10.85
N ARG A 466 -12.11 13.88 9.64
CA ARG A 466 -13.34 14.13 8.86
C ARG A 466 -14.56 13.34 9.34
N GLY A 467 -14.40 12.45 10.32
CA GLY A 467 -15.49 11.70 10.93
C GLY A 467 -15.79 10.39 10.23
N GLY A 468 -14.84 9.84 9.49
CA GLY A 468 -14.88 8.46 9.04
C GLY A 468 -14.74 7.53 10.25
N LYS A 469 -15.81 6.79 10.57
CA LYS A 469 -15.74 5.60 11.43
C LYS A 469 -15.38 4.40 10.57
#